data_b7fe9c397ca9e309bb7d22047acda2b7
#
_entry.id   b7fe9c397ca9e309bb7d22047acda2b7
#
_cell.length_a   1.000
_cell.length_b   1.000
_cell.length_c   1.000
_cell.angle_alpha   90.00
_cell.angle_beta   90.00
_cell.angle_gamma   90.00
#
_symmetry.space_group_name_H-M   'P 1'
#
loop_
_entity.id
_entity.type
_entity.pdbx_description
1 polymer ?
#
loop_
_entity_poly.entity_id
_entity_poly.type
_entity_poly.pdbx_seq_one_letter_code
_entity_poly.pdbx_strand_id
1 'polypeptide(L)'
;MKVLVVEDDRKVAGFIEQGLKEEGWTVDVAPDGDEATMLAHVYQYDVILLDVVLPKKNGFQVAAELRREGRNTPILMLTSRDAVEDVVRGLDAGADDYLAKPFRFEELLARMRALVRRGGAERLETLRYGPLSMDRLRHEVRMDDQPMDLTPKEFQL
;
A
#
# COMPACT_ATOMS: atom_id res chain seq x y z
N MET A 1 5.62 4.79 13.39
CA MET A 1 5.20 4.54 12.00
C MET A 1 4.06 5.45 11.63
N LYS A 2 4.10 6.00 10.44
CA LYS A 2 3.08 6.92 9.98
C LYS A 2 2.36 6.37 8.75
N VAL A 3 1.03 6.37 8.79
CA VAL A 3 0.21 5.80 7.73
C VAL A 3 -0.82 6.81 7.24
N LEU A 4 -1.05 6.79 5.92
CA LEU A 4 -2.13 7.56 5.31
C LEU A 4 -3.24 6.60 4.93
N VAL A 5 -4.45 6.85 5.44
CA VAL A 5 -5.62 6.03 5.13
C VAL A 5 -6.50 6.83 4.18
N VAL A 6 -6.68 6.32 2.96
CA VAL A 6 -7.49 6.99 1.94
C VAL A 6 -8.78 6.19 1.77
N GLU A 7 -9.86 6.71 2.35
CA GLU A 7 -11.14 6.02 2.44
C GLU A 7 -12.25 7.05 2.62
N ASP A 8 -13.28 7.01 1.77
CA ASP A 8 -14.38 7.97 1.87
C ASP A 8 -15.48 7.51 2.80
N ASP A 9 -15.56 6.23 3.13
CA ASP A 9 -16.53 5.72 4.10
C ASP A 9 -16.00 6.01 5.51
N ARG A 10 -16.70 6.91 6.21
CA ARG A 10 -16.24 7.36 7.53
C ARG A 10 -16.18 6.26 8.57
N LYS A 11 -17.10 5.27 8.48
CA LYS A 11 -17.09 4.17 9.44
C LYS A 11 -15.90 3.26 9.24
N VAL A 12 -15.58 2.96 7.99
CA VAL A 12 -14.44 2.12 7.66
C VAL A 12 -13.15 2.85 8.04
N ALA A 13 -13.04 4.13 7.66
CA ALA A 13 -11.86 4.92 7.98
C ALA A 13 -11.65 5.01 9.50
N GLY A 14 -12.74 5.24 10.24
CA GLY A 14 -12.64 5.34 11.70
C GLY A 14 -12.22 4.04 12.35
N PHE A 15 -12.74 2.92 11.85
CA PHE A 15 -12.36 1.60 12.36
C PHE A 15 -10.87 1.35 12.16
N ILE A 16 -10.38 1.64 10.96
CA ILE A 16 -8.97 1.44 10.64
C ILE A 16 -8.10 2.39 11.46
N GLU A 17 -8.50 3.65 11.53
CA GLU A 17 -7.74 4.67 12.26
C GLU A 17 -7.60 4.29 13.73
N GLN A 18 -8.70 3.92 14.37
CA GLN A 18 -8.67 3.57 15.78
C GLN A 18 -7.80 2.36 16.03
N GLY A 19 -7.94 1.31 15.22
CA GLY A 19 -7.14 0.11 15.38
C GLY A 19 -5.65 0.38 15.24
N LEU A 20 -5.28 1.19 14.26
CA LEU A 20 -3.87 1.50 14.02
C LEU A 20 -3.28 2.37 15.13
N LYS A 21 -4.07 3.32 15.63
CA LYS A 21 -3.61 4.14 16.75
C LYS A 21 -3.36 3.29 17.99
N GLU A 22 -4.20 2.29 18.23
CA GLU A 22 -4.00 1.36 19.35
C GLU A 22 -2.71 0.56 19.20
N GLU A 23 -2.25 0.37 17.97
CA GLU A 23 -1.00 -0.32 17.69
C GLU A 23 0.20 0.64 17.69
N GLY A 24 -0.01 1.90 18.01
CA GLY A 24 1.07 2.88 18.09
C GLY A 24 1.38 3.62 16.80
N TRP A 25 0.53 3.50 15.78
CA TRP A 25 0.75 4.20 14.51
C TRP A 25 0.22 5.63 14.58
N THR A 26 0.90 6.52 13.87
CA THR A 26 0.37 7.86 13.61
C THR A 26 -0.43 7.80 12.31
N VAL A 27 -1.69 8.26 12.35
CA VAL A 27 -2.62 8.07 11.25
C VAL A 27 -3.16 9.39 10.74
N ASP A 28 -3.07 9.61 9.42
CA ASP A 28 -3.78 10.68 8.75
C ASP A 28 -4.84 10.04 7.85
N VAL A 29 -5.99 10.70 7.70
CA VAL A 29 -7.09 10.19 6.88
C VAL A 29 -7.41 11.17 5.78
N ALA A 30 -7.50 10.68 4.54
CA ALA A 30 -7.92 11.47 3.40
C ALA A 30 -9.22 10.88 2.85
N PRO A 31 -10.28 11.69 2.68
CA PRO A 31 -11.56 11.17 2.23
C PRO A 31 -11.69 11.07 0.70
N ASP A 32 -10.74 11.59 -0.05
CA ASP A 32 -10.79 11.55 -1.50
C ASP A 32 -9.39 11.55 -2.09
N GLY A 33 -9.33 11.32 -3.41
CA GLY A 33 -8.05 11.18 -4.09
C GLY A 33 -7.24 12.47 -4.17
N ASP A 34 -7.91 13.62 -4.24
CA ASP A 34 -7.19 14.90 -4.31
C ASP A 34 -6.48 15.18 -2.99
N GLU A 35 -7.16 14.97 -1.87
CA GLU A 35 -6.54 15.18 -0.58
C GLU A 35 -5.44 14.17 -0.34
N ALA A 36 -5.61 12.94 -0.82
CA ALA A 36 -4.58 11.91 -0.68
C ALA A 36 -3.29 12.33 -1.37
N THR A 37 -3.37 12.82 -2.62
CA THR A 37 -2.16 13.24 -3.32
C THR A 37 -1.53 14.47 -2.69
N MET A 38 -2.35 15.38 -2.19
CA MET A 38 -1.84 16.56 -1.49
C MET A 38 -1.07 16.17 -0.24
N LEU A 39 -1.65 15.31 0.60
CA LEU A 39 -0.99 14.89 1.83
C LEU A 39 0.27 14.10 1.55
N ALA A 40 0.25 13.25 0.52
CA ALA A 40 1.42 12.47 0.16
C ALA A 40 2.56 13.35 -0.37
N HIS A 41 2.25 14.52 -0.93
CA HIS A 41 3.27 15.49 -1.31
C HIS A 41 3.92 16.16 -0.12
N VAL A 42 3.11 16.47 0.90
CA VAL A 42 3.56 17.28 2.04
C VAL A 42 4.28 16.42 3.07
N TYR A 43 3.79 15.21 3.31
CA TYR A 43 4.29 14.36 4.38
C TYR A 43 4.88 13.06 3.83
N GLN A 44 5.78 12.47 4.61
CA GLN A 44 6.34 11.16 4.31
C GLN A 44 5.60 10.10 5.12
N TYR A 45 5.08 9.10 4.43
CA TYR A 45 4.36 8.01 5.07
C TYR A 45 5.15 6.71 4.91
N ASP A 46 4.99 5.83 5.89
CA ASP A 46 5.61 4.50 5.82
C ASP A 46 4.79 3.54 4.97
N VAL A 47 3.48 3.79 4.89
CA VAL A 47 2.59 3.00 4.05
C VAL A 47 1.32 3.81 3.80
N ILE A 48 0.70 3.57 2.64
CA ILE A 48 -0.58 4.19 2.28
C ILE A 48 -1.61 3.08 2.10
N LEU A 49 -2.73 3.18 2.83
CA LEU A 49 -3.88 2.30 2.63
C LEU A 49 -4.85 3.03 1.71
N LEU A 50 -5.19 2.43 0.59
CA LEU A 50 -5.82 3.17 -0.50
C LEU A 50 -7.00 2.40 -1.06
N ASP A 51 -8.22 2.93 -0.88
CA ASP A 51 -9.39 2.36 -1.52
C ASP A 51 -9.39 2.70 -3.01
N VAL A 52 -9.93 1.82 -3.81
CA VAL A 52 -10.06 2.05 -5.26
C VAL A 52 -11.20 3.03 -5.55
N VAL A 53 -12.34 2.86 -4.90
CA VAL A 53 -13.53 3.67 -5.19
C VAL A 53 -13.53 4.90 -4.31
N LEU A 54 -13.10 6.02 -4.89
CA LEU A 54 -12.97 7.28 -4.18
C LEU A 54 -13.56 8.41 -5.00
N PRO A 55 -14.07 9.48 -4.34
CA PRO A 55 -14.44 10.70 -5.05
C PRO A 55 -13.22 11.37 -5.67
N LYS A 56 -13.43 12.11 -6.73
CA LYS A 56 -12.47 12.96 -7.43
C LYS A 56 -11.45 12.16 -8.21
N LYS A 57 -10.50 11.48 -7.55
CA LYS A 57 -9.57 10.56 -8.19
C LYS A 57 -9.75 9.20 -7.56
N ASN A 58 -9.85 8.15 -8.37
CA ASN A 58 -9.94 6.80 -7.82
C ASN A 58 -8.55 6.33 -7.36
N GLY A 59 -8.52 5.18 -6.69
CA GLY A 59 -7.27 4.67 -6.14
C GLY A 59 -6.22 4.34 -7.19
N PHE A 60 -6.64 3.86 -8.37
CA PHE A 60 -5.69 3.57 -9.44
C PHE A 60 -4.99 4.85 -9.89
N GLN A 61 -5.75 5.93 -10.01
CA GLN A 61 -5.19 7.22 -10.42
C GLN A 61 -4.23 7.78 -9.37
N VAL A 62 -4.59 7.64 -8.10
CA VAL A 62 -3.71 8.10 -7.01
C VAL A 62 -2.38 7.34 -7.04
N ALA A 63 -2.44 6.00 -7.14
CA ALA A 63 -1.23 5.19 -7.17
C ALA A 63 -0.36 5.56 -8.36
N ALA A 64 -0.96 5.67 -9.54
CA ALA A 64 -0.20 5.98 -10.76
C ALA A 64 0.46 7.35 -10.64
N GLU A 65 -0.25 8.33 -10.09
CA GLU A 65 0.29 9.68 -9.95
C GLU A 65 1.48 9.70 -9.00
N LEU A 66 1.39 9.01 -7.88
CA LEU A 66 2.48 8.96 -6.92
C LEU A 66 3.73 8.30 -7.54
N ARG A 67 3.53 7.24 -8.32
CA ARG A 67 4.65 6.56 -8.96
C ARG A 67 5.30 7.43 -10.03
N ARG A 68 4.50 8.18 -10.79
CA ARG A 68 5.05 9.11 -11.79
C ARG A 68 5.90 10.20 -11.15
N GLU A 69 5.59 10.56 -9.91
CA GLU A 69 6.34 11.57 -9.18
C GLU A 69 7.56 11.00 -8.47
N GLY A 70 7.85 9.73 -8.68
CA GLY A 70 9.02 9.11 -8.09
C GLY A 70 8.86 8.70 -6.63
N ARG A 71 7.64 8.68 -6.13
CA ARG A 71 7.38 8.29 -4.74
C ARG A 71 7.26 6.80 -4.63
N ASN A 72 8.05 6.23 -3.74
CA ASN A 72 8.15 4.78 -3.57
C ASN A 72 7.45 4.27 -2.31
N THR A 73 6.65 5.09 -1.67
CA THR A 73 5.92 4.69 -0.47
C THR A 73 5.10 3.44 -0.77
N PRO A 74 5.17 2.40 0.07
CA PRO A 74 4.37 1.20 -0.14
C PRO A 74 2.88 1.51 -0.13
N ILE A 75 2.14 0.91 -1.06
CA ILE A 75 0.71 1.11 -1.19
C ILE A 75 0.00 -0.23 -1.06
N LEU A 76 -0.95 -0.30 -0.14
CA LEU A 76 -1.84 -1.46 0.02
C LEU A 76 -3.23 -1.01 -0.37
N MET A 77 -3.77 -1.60 -1.44
CA MET A 77 -5.13 -1.26 -1.86
C MET A 77 -6.16 -2.07 -1.10
N LEU A 78 -7.19 -1.39 -0.62
CA LEU A 78 -8.30 -1.98 0.14
C LEU A 78 -9.58 -1.70 -0.62
N THR A 79 -10.28 -2.76 -1.07
CA THR A 79 -11.49 -2.51 -1.86
C THR A 79 -12.37 -3.75 -1.95
N SER A 80 -13.66 -3.53 -2.23
CA SER A 80 -14.58 -4.61 -2.55
C SER A 80 -14.40 -5.11 -3.99
N ARG A 81 -13.56 -4.46 -4.79
CA ARG A 81 -13.32 -4.85 -6.18
C ARG A 81 -12.20 -5.86 -6.22
N ASP A 82 -12.58 -7.14 -6.14
CA ASP A 82 -11.62 -8.22 -6.00
C ASP A 82 -11.51 -9.12 -7.24
N ALA A 83 -12.12 -8.73 -8.36
CA ALA A 83 -11.96 -9.48 -9.60
C ALA A 83 -10.49 -9.46 -10.04
N VAL A 84 -10.07 -10.50 -10.72
CA VAL A 84 -8.68 -10.62 -11.16
C VAL A 84 -8.24 -9.38 -11.95
N GLU A 85 -9.11 -8.88 -12.82
CA GLU A 85 -8.81 -7.70 -13.62
C GLU A 85 -8.53 -6.47 -12.75
N ASP A 86 -9.30 -6.31 -11.68
CA ASP A 86 -9.12 -5.18 -10.77
C ASP A 86 -7.81 -5.32 -9.99
N VAL A 87 -7.47 -6.52 -9.56
CA VAL A 87 -6.22 -6.76 -8.84
C VAL A 87 -5.03 -6.46 -9.73
N VAL A 88 -5.07 -6.96 -10.96
CA VAL A 88 -3.99 -6.72 -11.93
C VAL A 88 -3.86 -5.23 -12.20
N ARG A 89 -4.99 -4.55 -12.41
CA ARG A 89 -4.97 -3.10 -12.67
C ARG A 89 -4.36 -2.32 -11.51
N GLY A 90 -4.69 -2.72 -10.27
CA GLY A 90 -4.14 -2.05 -9.09
C GLY A 90 -2.63 -2.22 -8.98
N LEU A 91 -2.16 -3.45 -9.18
CA LEU A 91 -0.73 -3.72 -9.10
C LEU A 91 0.02 -3.03 -10.24
N ASP A 92 -0.55 -3.02 -11.45
CA ASP A 92 0.04 -2.32 -12.58
C ASP A 92 0.07 -0.82 -12.37
N ALA A 93 -0.92 -0.27 -11.67
CA ALA A 93 -0.95 1.16 -11.38
C ALA A 93 0.11 1.56 -10.36
N GLY A 94 0.65 0.61 -9.60
CA GLY A 94 1.72 0.89 -8.67
C GLY A 94 1.49 0.43 -7.24
N ALA A 95 0.40 -0.31 -6.98
CA ALA A 95 0.17 -0.88 -5.65
C ALA A 95 1.15 -2.02 -5.39
N ASP A 96 1.52 -2.18 -4.13
CA ASP A 96 2.43 -3.25 -3.72
C ASP A 96 1.68 -4.48 -3.24
N ASP A 97 0.43 -4.31 -2.84
CA ASP A 97 -0.40 -5.42 -2.37
C ASP A 97 -1.85 -5.00 -2.50
N TYR A 98 -2.75 -5.97 -2.36
CA TYR A 98 -4.17 -5.77 -2.60
C TYR A 98 -4.96 -6.63 -1.62
N LEU A 99 -5.86 -6.01 -0.86
CA LEU A 99 -6.63 -6.72 0.16
C LEU A 99 -8.13 -6.45 -0.05
N ALA A 100 -8.89 -7.53 -0.24
CA ALA A 100 -10.32 -7.42 -0.52
C ALA A 100 -11.12 -7.16 0.75
N LYS A 101 -12.15 -6.35 0.65
CA LYS A 101 -13.13 -6.15 1.72
C LYS A 101 -14.21 -7.22 1.61
N PRO A 102 -14.73 -7.72 2.72
CA PRO A 102 -14.35 -7.44 4.09
C PRO A 102 -13.07 -8.16 4.48
N PHE A 103 -12.29 -7.54 5.34
CA PHE A 103 -11.02 -8.12 5.78
C PHE A 103 -10.97 -8.14 7.30
N ARG A 104 -10.05 -8.95 7.84
CA ARG A 104 -9.79 -8.94 9.27
C ARG A 104 -8.69 -7.93 9.57
N PHE A 105 -8.82 -7.24 10.68
CA PHE A 105 -7.83 -6.24 11.06
C PHE A 105 -6.44 -6.86 11.22
N GLU A 106 -6.37 -8.08 11.76
CA GLU A 106 -5.09 -8.78 11.90
C GLU A 106 -4.40 -9.00 10.56
N GLU A 107 -5.16 -9.31 9.51
CA GLU A 107 -4.60 -9.50 8.19
C GLU A 107 -4.11 -8.19 7.61
N LEU A 108 -4.89 -7.12 7.77
CA LEU A 108 -4.48 -5.78 7.34
C LEU A 108 -3.14 -5.40 7.98
N LEU A 109 -3.07 -5.57 9.29
CA LEU A 109 -1.88 -5.19 10.06
C LEU A 109 -0.66 -6.01 9.64
N ALA A 110 -0.83 -7.31 9.41
CA ALA A 110 0.26 -8.17 8.98
C ALA A 110 0.80 -7.77 7.62
N ARG A 111 -0.10 -7.42 6.68
CA ARG A 111 0.33 -6.98 5.35
C ARG A 111 1.04 -5.64 5.41
N MET A 112 0.56 -4.72 6.25
CA MET A 112 1.21 -3.43 6.44
C MET A 112 2.62 -3.60 6.99
N ARG A 113 2.78 -4.45 7.99
CA ARG A 113 4.10 -4.73 8.57
C ARG A 113 5.06 -5.30 7.54
N ALA A 114 4.57 -6.20 6.70
CA ALA A 114 5.38 -6.80 5.65
C ALA A 114 5.85 -5.75 4.65
N LEU A 115 4.95 -4.85 4.25
CA LEU A 115 5.31 -3.81 3.29
C LEU A 115 6.31 -2.81 3.87
N VAL A 116 6.13 -2.41 5.11
CA VAL A 116 7.05 -1.47 5.76
C VAL A 116 8.44 -2.12 5.92
N ARG A 117 8.49 -3.38 6.32
CA ARG A 117 9.74 -4.11 6.48
C ARG A 117 10.49 -4.21 5.17
N ARG A 118 9.78 -4.51 4.07
CA ARG A 118 10.37 -4.64 2.75
C ARG A 118 10.90 -3.30 2.24
N GLY A 119 10.13 -2.23 2.43
CA GLY A 119 10.56 -0.89 2.06
C GLY A 119 11.81 -0.45 2.80
N GLY A 120 11.89 -0.77 4.08
CA GLY A 120 13.07 -0.45 4.88
C GLY A 120 14.29 -1.23 4.42
N ALA A 121 14.12 -2.51 4.11
CA ALA A 121 15.21 -3.34 3.61
C ALA A 121 15.73 -2.83 2.28
N GLU A 122 14.84 -2.43 1.39
CA GLU A 122 15.25 -1.88 0.09
C GLU A 122 16.02 -0.59 0.25
N ARG A 123 15.61 0.26 1.17
CA ARG A 123 16.31 1.51 1.42
C ARG A 123 17.72 1.26 1.97
N LEU A 124 17.85 0.30 2.88
CA LEU A 124 19.15 -0.07 3.43
C LEU A 124 20.07 -0.61 2.35
N GLU A 125 19.55 -1.47 1.49
CA GLU A 125 20.33 -2.03 0.39
C GLU A 125 20.81 -0.93 -0.55
N THR A 126 19.94 0.02 -0.85
CA THR A 126 20.31 1.15 -1.71
C THR A 126 21.48 1.94 -1.13
N LEU A 127 21.43 2.19 0.17
CA LEU A 127 22.50 2.95 0.84
C LEU A 127 23.82 2.21 0.87
N ARG A 128 23.79 0.90 0.99
CA ARG A 128 25.01 0.10 1.16
C ARG A 128 25.60 -0.37 -0.15
N TYR A 129 24.79 -0.73 -1.13
CA TYR A 129 25.25 -1.39 -2.36
C TYR A 129 24.92 -0.64 -3.63
N GLY A 130 24.08 0.36 -3.55
CA GLY A 130 23.70 1.15 -4.72
C GLY A 130 22.55 0.55 -5.50
N PRO A 131 22.18 1.21 -6.61
CA PRO A 131 20.96 0.83 -7.35
C PRO A 131 20.99 -0.58 -7.93
N LEU A 132 22.15 -1.04 -8.37
CA LEU A 132 22.25 -2.35 -9.00
C LEU A 132 21.92 -3.47 -8.03
N SER A 133 22.44 -3.38 -6.82
CA SER A 133 22.14 -4.38 -5.79
C SER A 133 20.67 -4.32 -5.38
N MET A 134 20.10 -3.13 -5.34
CA MET A 134 18.71 -2.97 -5.01
C MET A 134 17.80 -3.66 -6.03
N ASP A 135 18.12 -3.53 -7.31
CA ASP A 135 17.35 -4.17 -8.36
C ASP A 135 17.37 -5.68 -8.23
N ARG A 136 18.52 -6.25 -7.93
CA ARG A 136 18.64 -7.69 -7.76
C ARG A 136 17.83 -8.16 -6.55
N LEU A 137 17.90 -7.42 -5.45
CA LEU A 137 17.16 -7.76 -4.25
C LEU A 137 15.65 -7.73 -4.51
N ARG A 138 15.19 -6.71 -5.20
CA ARG A 138 13.78 -6.58 -5.53
C ARG A 138 13.30 -7.74 -6.40
N HIS A 139 14.12 -8.14 -7.34
CA HIS A 139 13.80 -9.25 -8.22
C HIS A 139 13.67 -10.55 -7.43
N GLU A 140 14.59 -10.80 -6.52
CA GLU A 140 14.55 -12.00 -5.69
C GLU A 140 13.31 -12.06 -4.81
N VAL A 141 12.94 -10.94 -4.23
CA VAL A 141 11.75 -10.86 -3.39
C VAL A 141 10.50 -11.25 -4.17
N ARG A 142 10.39 -10.79 -5.41
CA ARG A 142 9.23 -11.12 -6.23
C ARG A 142 9.15 -12.61 -6.56
N MET A 143 10.29 -13.24 -6.76
CA MET A 143 10.31 -14.65 -7.09
C MET A 143 9.96 -15.52 -5.88
N ASP A 144 10.40 -15.12 -4.75
CA ASP A 144 10.11 -15.87 -3.54
C ASP A 144 8.65 -15.81 -3.17
N ASP A 145 8.11 -14.71 -3.45
CA ASP A 145 6.71 -14.57 -3.16
C ASP A 145 5.84 -15.42 -4.03
N GLN A 146 6.40 -16.02 -4.82
CA GLN A 146 5.61 -16.53 -5.27
C GLN A 146 5.05 -17.26 -5.29
N PRO A 147 5.66 -16.61 -5.23
CA PRO A 147 5.03 -16.82 -4.99
C PRO A 147 4.57 -16.99 -5.13
N MET A 148 4.86 -16.81 -5.54
CA MET A 148 4.39 -16.69 -5.07
C MET A 148 3.86 -16.63 -4.80
N ASP A 149 3.98 -16.46 -4.86
CA ASP A 149 3.38 -16.18 -4.11
C ASP A 149 2.88 -15.91 -3.95
N LEU A 150 2.94 -15.66 -4.31
CA LEU A 150 2.35 -15.10 -3.68
C LEU A 150 1.76 -15.04 -3.95
N THR A 151 1.80 -15.12 -4.16
CA THR A 151 1.18 -14.81 -3.91
C THR A 151 0.46 -15.00 -4.04
N PRO A 152 0.39 -15.03 -4.59
CA PRO A 152 -0.47 -15.09 -4.24
C PRO A 152 -0.98 -15.73 -4.03
N LYS A 153 -1.00 -16.28 -3.96
CA LYS A 153 -1.56 -16.88 -3.34
C LYS A 153 -1.68 -16.99 -2.42
N GLU A 154 -1.16 -16.85 -2.31
CA GLU A 154 -1.29 -16.73 -1.37
C GLU A 154 -1.69 -16.16 -1.11
N PHE A 155 -1.29 -15.87 -1.79
CA PHE A 155 -1.75 -15.07 -1.43
C PHE A 155 -2.60 -15.07 -1.71
N GLN A 156 -2.78 -15.53 -1.99
CA GLN A 156 -3.62 -15.52 -1.97
C GLN A 156 -4.12 -15.56 -1.72
N LEU A 157 -3.89 -15.53 -1.89
CA LEU A 157 -4.45 -15.34 -1.60
C LEU A 157 -4.83 -15.34 -1.42
#